data_ae5612d600f579509556b3664d8024ba
#
_entry.id   ae5612d600f579509556b3664d8024ba
#
_cell.length_a   1.000
_cell.length_b   1.000
_cell.length_c   1.000
_cell.angle_alpha   90.00
_cell.angle_beta   90.00
_cell.angle_gamma   90.00
#
_symmetry.space_group_name_H-M   'P 1'
#
loop_
_entity.id
_entity.type
_entity.pdbx_description
1 polymer ?
#
loop_
_entity_poly.entity_id
_entity_poly.type
_entity_poly.pdbx_seq_one_letter_code
_entity_poly.pdbx_strand_id
1 'polypeptide(L)'
;SPVTEPIAANSLMVTKDIWLPRGQWIEMMSGTILKGGKIHSRSFALDEIPLFVREGAIIPMASRNEISGNYGNDPTILTVYPGKSGSTIIYDDHGDSEDYLAESFATTSIEFSQKKQNLSIKISAVQGSFEGMSKHRSFVIKLPLTIAPEKVVINGESSDWTYDGHELCTEISTGSYAVDEEIIIQIRQSDYDLKQLSGKPGQFKEMTKFIKFLTRHNWDKSKYSNDLMVRVAQTGHRIDMDPSQGLAELTNFDNEWLDVLEMLNEASAENDLYKPYLELLKTAD
;
A
#
# COMPACT_ATOMS: atom_id res chain seq x y z
N SER A 1 7.93 -14.56 14.99
CA SER A 1 6.94 -14.18 16.00
C SER A 1 6.21 -15.42 16.50
N PRO A 2 6.07 -15.66 17.80
CA PRO A 2 5.35 -16.84 18.27
C PRO A 2 3.90 -16.75 17.79
N VAL A 3 3.44 -17.80 17.12
CA VAL A 3 2.03 -17.96 16.76
C VAL A 3 1.27 -18.12 18.08
N THR A 4 0.43 -17.14 18.41
CA THR A 4 -0.51 -17.25 19.51
C THR A 4 -1.68 -18.14 19.09
N GLU A 5 -2.33 -18.79 20.03
CA GLU A 5 -3.40 -19.76 19.76
C GLU A 5 -4.48 -19.17 18.85
N PRO A 6 -5.02 -19.96 17.88
CA PRO A 6 -6.13 -19.52 17.05
C PRO A 6 -7.36 -19.21 17.90
N ILE A 7 -8.18 -18.26 17.46
CA ILE A 7 -9.39 -17.79 18.17
C ILE A 7 -10.39 -18.95 18.41
N ALA A 8 -10.35 -19.98 17.55
CA ALA A 8 -11.04 -21.24 17.69
C ALA A 8 -10.28 -22.34 16.95
N ALA A 9 -10.47 -23.60 17.29
CA ALA A 9 -9.75 -24.75 16.71
C ALA A 9 -9.79 -24.86 15.18
N ASN A 10 -10.69 -24.15 14.51
CA ASN A 10 -10.83 -24.07 13.05
C ASN A 10 -10.74 -22.61 12.51
N SER A 11 -10.29 -21.66 13.33
CA SER A 11 -10.14 -20.25 12.90
C SER A 11 -8.91 -20.12 12.04
N LEU A 12 -9.07 -19.47 10.89
CA LEU A 12 -7.97 -19.01 10.03
C LEU A 12 -7.33 -17.70 10.54
N MET A 13 -7.76 -17.21 11.72
CA MET A 13 -7.39 -15.93 12.29
C MET A 13 -6.67 -16.08 13.61
N VAL A 14 -5.73 -15.17 13.85
CA VAL A 14 -5.02 -15.00 15.11
C VAL A 14 -5.14 -13.55 15.58
N THR A 15 -5.62 -13.35 16.81
CA THR A 15 -5.66 -12.00 17.42
C THR A 15 -4.38 -11.71 18.17
N LYS A 16 -3.83 -10.52 17.98
CA LYS A 16 -2.63 -10.02 18.70
C LYS A 16 -2.85 -8.61 19.22
N ASP A 17 -2.33 -8.39 20.40
CA ASP A 17 -2.17 -7.07 20.98
C ASP A 17 -0.86 -6.46 20.50
N ILE A 18 -0.96 -5.32 19.80
CA ILE A 18 0.15 -4.62 19.18
C ILE A 18 0.27 -3.25 19.81
N TRP A 19 1.39 -2.97 20.43
CA TRP A 19 1.70 -1.65 20.92
C TRP A 19 2.36 -0.83 19.80
N LEU A 20 1.74 0.31 19.46
CA LEU A 20 2.29 1.26 18.48
C LEU A 20 2.80 2.52 19.20
N PRO A 21 4.04 2.96 18.98
CA PRO A 21 4.57 4.23 19.48
C PRO A 21 3.69 5.43 19.11
N ARG A 22 3.85 6.56 19.81
CA ARG A 22 3.11 7.81 19.49
C ARG A 22 3.33 8.22 18.04
N GLY A 23 2.26 8.67 17.37
CA GLY A 23 2.22 9.07 15.96
C GLY A 23 1.06 8.39 15.25
N GLN A 24 1.00 8.53 13.95
CA GLN A 24 0.06 7.84 13.09
C GLN A 24 0.79 6.69 12.39
N TRP A 25 0.12 5.56 12.27
CA TRP A 25 0.64 4.33 11.70
C TRP A 25 -0.31 3.81 10.65
N ILE A 26 0.23 3.13 9.66
CA ILE A 26 -0.53 2.50 8.59
C ILE A 26 -0.19 1.01 8.61
N GLU A 27 -1.20 0.19 8.70
CA GLU A 27 -1.06 -1.25 8.52
C GLU A 27 -0.91 -1.54 7.03
N MET A 28 0.23 -2.09 6.64
CA MET A 28 0.61 -2.16 5.21
C MET A 28 -0.33 -3.05 4.38
N MET A 29 -0.88 -4.12 4.99
CA MET A 29 -1.69 -5.10 4.26
C MET A 29 -3.13 -4.65 4.02
N SER A 30 -3.69 -3.88 4.96
CA SER A 30 -5.09 -3.43 4.90
C SER A 30 -5.23 -1.96 4.52
N GLY A 31 -4.16 -1.16 4.65
CA GLY A 31 -4.22 0.29 4.54
C GLY A 31 -4.89 0.97 5.74
N THR A 32 -5.16 0.23 6.84
CA THR A 32 -5.82 0.79 8.02
C THR A 32 -4.92 1.80 8.73
N ILE A 33 -5.46 2.97 9.03
CA ILE A 33 -4.75 4.05 9.71
C ILE A 33 -5.02 3.98 11.21
N LEU A 34 -3.95 3.84 12.00
CA LEU A 34 -4.00 3.64 13.44
C LEU A 34 -3.30 4.78 14.19
N LYS A 35 -3.94 5.28 15.26
CA LYS A 35 -3.32 6.25 16.16
C LYS A 35 -2.48 5.52 17.19
N GLY A 36 -1.17 5.77 17.19
CA GLY A 36 -0.24 5.20 18.17
C GLY A 36 -0.37 5.81 19.58
N GLY A 37 0.52 5.36 20.49
CA GLY A 37 0.51 5.68 21.91
C GLY A 37 -0.43 4.78 22.71
N LYS A 38 -0.91 3.68 22.14
CA LYS A 38 -1.80 2.70 22.77
C LYS A 38 -1.60 1.31 22.19
N ILE A 39 -2.21 0.32 22.84
CA ILE A 39 -2.30 -1.05 22.35
C ILE A 39 -3.53 -1.16 21.45
N HIS A 40 -3.37 -1.85 20.32
CA HIS A 40 -4.42 -2.24 19.39
C HIS A 40 -4.55 -3.75 19.38
N SER A 41 -5.74 -4.26 19.63
CA SER A 41 -6.05 -5.68 19.42
C SER A 41 -6.51 -5.87 17.98
N ARG A 42 -5.71 -6.60 17.19
CA ARG A 42 -5.94 -6.81 15.75
C ARG A 42 -5.91 -8.28 15.42
N SER A 43 -6.78 -8.68 14.49
CA SER A 43 -6.86 -10.06 13.99
C SER A 43 -6.24 -10.14 12.59
N PHE A 44 -5.45 -11.18 12.37
CA PHE A 44 -4.72 -11.42 11.13
C PHE A 44 -4.97 -12.83 10.64
N ALA A 45 -4.99 -13.03 9.33
CA ALA A 45 -4.98 -14.36 8.75
C ALA A 45 -3.64 -15.05 9.04
N LEU A 46 -3.64 -16.39 9.08
CA LEU A 46 -2.42 -17.16 9.39
C LEU A 46 -1.30 -16.99 8.36
N ASP A 47 -1.63 -16.60 7.14
CA ASP A 47 -0.71 -16.31 6.04
C ASP A 47 -0.33 -14.82 5.94
N GLU A 48 -0.76 -13.99 6.89
CA GLU A 48 -0.43 -12.57 6.95
C GLU A 48 0.69 -12.26 7.93
N ILE A 49 1.61 -11.40 7.51
CA ILE A 49 2.65 -10.83 8.36
C ILE A 49 2.23 -9.40 8.70
N PRO A 50 1.87 -9.10 9.97
CA PRO A 50 1.49 -7.74 10.36
C PRO A 50 2.69 -6.80 10.28
N LEU A 51 2.63 -5.86 9.34
CA LEU A 51 3.62 -4.82 9.14
C LEU A 51 2.96 -3.46 9.32
N PHE A 52 3.58 -2.60 10.13
CA PHE A 52 3.11 -1.25 10.42
C PHE A 52 4.18 -0.26 10.03
N VAL A 53 3.79 0.73 9.25
CA VAL A 53 4.66 1.80 8.80
C VAL A 53 4.20 3.13 9.40
N ARG A 54 5.15 3.97 9.76
CA ARG A 54 4.85 5.29 10.30
C ARG A 54 4.43 6.25 9.18
N GLU A 55 3.49 7.16 9.50
CA GLU A 55 3.15 8.26 8.58
C GLU A 55 4.40 9.00 8.08
N GLY A 56 4.42 9.35 6.79
CA GLY A 56 5.54 10.03 6.16
C GLY A 56 6.77 9.17 5.90
N ALA A 57 6.75 7.88 6.17
CA ALA A 57 7.87 7.00 5.87
C ALA A 57 8.07 6.86 4.35
N ILE A 58 9.35 6.80 3.95
CA ILE A 58 9.79 6.45 2.60
C ILE A 58 10.53 5.13 2.72
N ILE A 59 10.02 4.09 2.06
CA ILE A 59 10.61 2.75 2.10
C ILE A 59 11.19 2.42 0.73
N PRO A 60 12.52 2.40 0.59
CA PRO A 60 13.18 1.90 -0.62
C PRO A 60 13.13 0.38 -0.65
N MET A 61 12.84 -0.18 -1.82
CA MET A 61 12.85 -1.62 -2.07
C MET A 61 13.51 -1.91 -3.41
N ALA A 62 14.23 -3.02 -3.47
CA ALA A 62 14.76 -3.55 -4.71
C ALA A 62 13.62 -4.03 -5.63
N SER A 63 13.82 -3.92 -6.94
CA SER A 63 12.90 -4.55 -7.89
C SER A 63 13.02 -6.08 -7.80
N ARG A 64 12.02 -6.80 -8.33
CA ARG A 64 12.08 -8.28 -8.35
C ARG A 64 13.27 -8.83 -9.16
N ASN A 65 13.73 -8.09 -10.16
CA ASN A 65 14.82 -8.51 -11.03
C ASN A 65 16.18 -8.35 -10.33
N GLU A 66 16.34 -7.34 -9.47
CA GLU A 66 17.55 -7.19 -8.63
C GLU A 66 17.71 -8.36 -7.66
N ILE A 67 16.60 -8.89 -7.10
CA ILE A 67 16.63 -10.08 -6.24
C ILE A 67 17.12 -11.32 -7.00
N SER A 68 16.97 -11.39 -8.33
CA SER A 68 17.44 -12.48 -9.19
C SER A 68 18.87 -12.31 -9.71
N GLY A 69 19.61 -11.30 -9.27
CA GLY A 69 21.02 -11.10 -9.60
C GLY A 69 21.30 -10.25 -10.85
N ASN A 70 20.30 -9.64 -11.45
CA ASN A 70 20.44 -8.65 -12.53
C ASN A 70 20.60 -7.25 -11.93
N TYR A 71 21.74 -6.98 -11.33
CA TYR A 71 22.03 -5.68 -10.73
C TYR A 71 22.23 -4.61 -11.80
N GLY A 72 21.63 -3.43 -11.59
CA GLY A 72 22.09 -2.17 -12.18
C GLY A 72 21.22 -1.52 -13.26
N ASN A 73 20.13 -2.12 -13.74
CA ASN A 73 19.23 -1.48 -14.72
C ASN A 73 17.76 -1.39 -14.28
N ASP A 74 17.42 -1.98 -13.16
CA ASP A 74 16.04 -1.98 -12.69
C ASP A 74 15.75 -0.78 -11.78
N PRO A 75 14.52 -0.23 -11.83
CA PRO A 75 14.16 0.90 -11.01
C PRO A 75 14.12 0.52 -9.52
N THR A 76 14.67 1.37 -8.67
CA THR A 76 14.43 1.30 -7.23
C THR A 76 12.98 1.70 -6.94
N ILE A 77 12.27 0.88 -6.19
CA ILE A 77 10.88 1.19 -5.78
C ILE A 77 10.93 2.02 -4.52
N LEU A 78 10.32 3.20 -4.55
CA LEU A 78 10.17 4.09 -3.39
C LEU A 78 8.70 4.16 -2.99
N THR A 79 8.34 3.47 -1.93
CA THR A 79 6.98 3.59 -1.36
C THR A 79 6.95 4.73 -0.35
N VAL A 80 6.21 5.80 -0.69
CA VAL A 80 6.06 7.00 0.15
C VAL A 80 4.68 6.98 0.79
N TYR A 81 4.64 6.80 2.09
CA TYR A 81 3.38 6.73 2.85
C TYR A 81 2.86 8.12 3.19
N PRO A 82 1.51 8.28 3.27
CA PRO A 82 0.90 9.57 3.62
C PRO A 82 1.46 10.18 4.90
N GLY A 83 1.62 11.50 4.90
CA GLY A 83 2.16 12.26 6.03
C GLY A 83 2.47 13.69 5.61
N LYS A 84 2.91 14.53 6.54
CA LYS A 84 3.27 15.92 6.25
C LYS A 84 4.66 16.04 5.59
N SER A 85 5.58 15.20 5.99
CA SER A 85 6.94 15.13 5.47
C SER A 85 7.63 13.85 5.93
N GLY A 86 8.69 13.50 5.25
CA GLY A 86 9.55 12.38 5.60
C GLY A 86 10.88 12.45 4.87
N SER A 87 11.82 11.64 5.30
CA SER A 87 13.12 11.50 4.65
C SER A 87 13.70 10.13 4.87
N THR A 88 14.53 9.68 3.94
CA THR A 88 15.34 8.47 4.05
C THR A 88 16.66 8.64 3.31
N ILE A 89 17.59 7.76 3.55
CA ILE A 89 18.88 7.70 2.84
C ILE A 89 19.02 6.29 2.32
N ILE A 90 19.27 6.14 1.03
CA ILE A 90 19.72 4.90 0.43
C ILE A 90 21.24 4.87 0.55
N TYR A 91 21.75 3.78 1.02
CA TYR A 91 23.19 3.48 1.11
C TYR A 91 23.51 2.37 0.12
N ASP A 92 24.53 2.56 -0.68
CA ASP A 92 25.02 1.61 -1.67
C ASP A 92 26.54 1.47 -1.57
N ASP A 93 27.04 0.25 -1.66
CA ASP A 93 28.46 -0.09 -1.76
C ASP A 93 28.67 -1.30 -2.67
N HIS A 94 29.87 -1.85 -2.70
CA HIS A 94 30.19 -3.01 -3.53
C HIS A 94 29.49 -4.31 -3.06
N GLY A 95 29.04 -4.37 -1.81
CA GLY A 95 28.24 -5.48 -1.24
C GLY A 95 29.02 -6.68 -0.73
N ASP A 96 30.24 -6.94 -1.19
CA ASP A 96 31.05 -8.12 -0.85
C ASP A 96 32.51 -7.78 -0.46
N SER A 97 32.82 -6.51 -0.22
CA SER A 97 34.14 -6.05 0.22
C SER A 97 34.04 -5.21 1.51
N GLU A 98 35.18 -4.95 2.14
CA GLU A 98 35.28 -4.00 3.29
C GLU A 98 35.72 -2.60 2.85
N ASP A 99 35.64 -2.28 1.57
CA ASP A 99 36.12 -1.00 1.01
C ASP A 99 35.32 0.21 1.54
N TYR A 100 34.12 -0.03 2.08
CA TYR A 100 33.35 1.01 2.78
C TYR A 100 34.12 1.60 3.98
N LEU A 101 35.05 0.86 4.59
CA LEU A 101 35.95 1.37 5.64
C LEU A 101 36.91 2.42 5.11
N ALA A 102 37.20 2.39 3.79
CA ALA A 102 37.99 3.38 3.07
C ALA A 102 37.13 4.43 2.33
N GLU A 103 35.87 4.65 2.81
CA GLU A 103 34.90 5.58 2.24
C GLU A 103 34.46 5.24 0.80
N SER A 104 34.62 3.99 0.34
CA SER A 104 34.17 3.50 -0.97
C SER A 104 32.69 3.08 -0.87
N PHE A 105 31.80 4.06 -0.77
CA PHE A 105 30.35 3.89 -0.75
C PHE A 105 29.65 5.14 -1.32
N ALA A 106 28.37 5.00 -1.60
CA ALA A 106 27.52 6.09 -2.09
C ALA A 106 26.24 6.21 -1.25
N THR A 107 25.72 7.45 -1.15
CA THR A 107 24.45 7.70 -0.48
C THR A 107 23.55 8.55 -1.35
N THR A 108 22.23 8.30 -1.28
CA THR A 108 21.19 9.10 -1.93
C THR A 108 20.19 9.54 -0.89
N SER A 109 20.07 10.83 -0.65
CA SER A 109 19.05 11.40 0.22
C SER A 109 17.74 11.56 -0.54
N ILE A 110 16.64 11.15 0.09
CA ILE A 110 15.28 11.30 -0.43
C ILE A 110 14.45 12.03 0.61
N GLU A 111 13.77 13.08 0.18
CA GLU A 111 12.90 13.89 1.02
C GLU A 111 11.52 13.98 0.40
N PHE A 112 10.51 13.99 1.23
CA PHE A 112 9.12 14.18 0.84
C PHE A 112 8.48 15.26 1.71
N SER A 113 7.64 16.09 1.10
CA SER A 113 6.82 17.06 1.81
C SER A 113 5.45 17.22 1.15
N GLN A 114 4.41 17.35 1.98
CA GLN A 114 3.05 17.61 1.52
C GLN A 114 2.49 18.88 2.16
N LYS A 115 1.99 19.77 1.32
CA LYS A 115 1.29 21.00 1.72
C LYS A 115 -0.06 21.04 1.02
N LYS A 116 -1.11 20.76 1.78
CA LYS A 116 -2.48 20.60 1.23
C LYS A 116 -2.48 19.57 0.10
N GLN A 117 -2.94 19.96 -1.10
CA GLN A 117 -3.04 19.11 -2.29
C GLN A 117 -1.71 18.94 -3.06
N ASN A 118 -0.65 19.63 -2.65
CA ASN A 118 0.65 19.56 -3.34
C ASN A 118 1.61 18.68 -2.55
N LEU A 119 2.10 17.65 -3.19
CA LEU A 119 3.12 16.74 -2.69
C LEU A 119 4.39 16.93 -3.52
N SER A 120 5.53 17.01 -2.88
CA SER A 120 6.84 17.10 -3.52
C SER A 120 7.76 16.02 -2.98
N ILE A 121 8.40 15.29 -3.88
CA ILE A 121 9.45 14.32 -3.58
C ILE A 121 10.72 14.80 -4.25
N LYS A 122 11.79 14.85 -3.48
CA LYS A 122 13.13 15.24 -3.93
C LYS A 122 14.07 14.06 -3.74
N ILE A 123 14.73 13.64 -4.80
CA ILE A 123 15.79 12.64 -4.78
C ILE A 123 17.07 13.40 -5.14
N SER A 124 17.96 13.54 -4.17
CA SER A 124 19.19 14.31 -4.35
C SER A 124 20.21 13.57 -5.24
N ALA A 125 21.12 14.30 -5.86
CA ALA A 125 22.29 13.71 -6.50
C ALA A 125 23.02 12.76 -5.54
N VAL A 126 23.60 11.69 -6.07
CA VAL A 126 24.38 10.73 -5.29
C VAL A 126 25.62 11.41 -4.72
N GLN A 127 25.94 11.10 -3.48
CA GLN A 127 27.15 11.53 -2.81
C GLN A 127 28.05 10.31 -2.54
N GLY A 128 29.33 10.42 -2.89
CA GLY A 128 30.27 9.33 -2.83
C GLY A 128 30.28 8.47 -4.11
N SER A 129 31.08 7.44 -4.12
CA SER A 129 31.19 6.51 -5.24
C SER A 129 31.92 5.24 -4.80
N PHE A 130 31.69 4.15 -5.52
CA PHE A 130 32.39 2.88 -5.36
C PHE A 130 32.62 2.23 -6.73
N GLU A 131 33.54 1.28 -6.80
CA GLU A 131 33.84 0.58 -8.05
C GLU A 131 32.61 -0.22 -8.51
N GLY A 132 32.25 -0.13 -9.79
CA GLY A 132 31.08 -0.80 -10.37
C GLY A 132 29.76 -0.06 -10.18
N MET A 133 29.74 1.12 -9.51
CA MET A 133 28.52 1.91 -9.35
C MET A 133 27.92 2.28 -10.71
N SER A 134 26.59 2.11 -10.86
CA SER A 134 25.87 2.54 -12.06
C SER A 134 25.98 4.06 -12.25
N LYS A 135 26.08 4.52 -13.50
CA LYS A 135 26.08 5.93 -13.85
C LYS A 135 24.68 6.53 -14.00
N HIS A 136 23.68 5.66 -14.09
CA HIS A 136 22.28 6.07 -14.23
C HIS A 136 21.42 5.32 -13.21
N ARG A 137 20.30 5.91 -12.86
CA ARG A 137 19.33 5.37 -11.92
C ARG A 137 17.90 5.71 -12.38
N SER A 138 16.96 4.89 -11.99
CA SER A 138 15.54 5.11 -12.22
C SER A 138 14.76 4.71 -10.97
N PHE A 139 13.58 5.30 -10.80
CA PHE A 139 12.72 5.03 -9.66
C PHE A 139 11.29 4.77 -10.09
N VAL A 140 10.60 3.91 -9.36
CA VAL A 140 9.15 3.80 -9.36
C VAL A 140 8.66 4.31 -8.01
N ILE A 141 7.96 5.41 -8.02
CA ILE A 141 7.36 6.01 -6.82
C ILE A 141 5.96 5.42 -6.63
N LYS A 142 5.73 4.80 -5.49
CA LYS A 142 4.42 4.28 -5.08
C LYS A 142 3.86 5.14 -3.96
N LEU A 143 2.65 5.62 -4.14
CA LEU A 143 1.93 6.46 -3.18
C LEU A 143 0.66 5.73 -2.74
N PRO A 144 0.72 4.83 -1.75
CA PRO A 144 -0.46 4.14 -1.23
C PRO A 144 -1.36 5.11 -0.48
N LEU A 145 -2.65 4.78 -0.41
CA LEU A 145 -3.69 5.58 0.22
C LEU A 145 -3.74 7.01 -0.34
N THR A 146 -3.67 7.13 -1.64
CA THR A 146 -3.87 8.38 -2.38
C THR A 146 -5.03 8.23 -3.35
N ILE A 147 -5.61 9.35 -3.76
CA ILE A 147 -6.49 9.41 -4.94
C ILE A 147 -5.65 9.68 -6.19
N ALA A 148 -6.24 9.44 -7.34
CA ALA A 148 -5.60 9.72 -8.62
C ALA A 148 -5.17 11.20 -8.70
N PRO A 149 -3.92 11.50 -9.09
CA PRO A 149 -3.43 12.87 -9.17
C PRO A 149 -4.04 13.63 -10.36
N GLU A 150 -4.26 14.92 -10.19
CA GLU A 150 -4.65 15.83 -11.26
C GLU A 150 -3.48 16.11 -12.21
N LYS A 151 -2.27 16.13 -11.67
CA LYS A 151 -1.06 16.46 -12.41
C LYS A 151 0.18 15.89 -11.73
N VAL A 152 1.08 15.36 -12.54
CA VAL A 152 2.43 14.97 -12.13
C VAL A 152 3.45 15.69 -13.01
N VAL A 153 4.51 16.22 -12.39
CA VAL A 153 5.60 16.92 -13.06
C VAL A 153 6.92 16.41 -12.50
N ILE A 154 7.86 16.04 -13.36
CA ILE A 154 9.21 15.63 -13.00
C ILE A 154 10.20 16.61 -13.64
N ASN A 155 11.01 17.26 -12.82
CA ASN A 155 11.98 18.29 -13.25
C ASN A 155 11.40 19.37 -14.19
N GLY A 156 10.13 19.76 -13.95
CA GLY A 156 9.44 20.78 -14.72
C GLY A 156 8.64 20.26 -15.93
N GLU A 157 8.80 19.01 -16.32
CA GLU A 157 8.10 18.38 -17.43
C GLU A 157 6.91 17.53 -16.95
N SER A 158 5.81 17.52 -17.72
CA SER A 158 4.65 16.69 -17.40
C SER A 158 5.01 15.22 -17.56
N SER A 159 4.59 14.40 -16.59
CA SER A 159 4.84 12.96 -16.56
C SER A 159 3.54 12.18 -16.48
N ASP A 160 3.55 11.01 -17.10
CA ASP A 160 2.48 10.02 -16.96
C ASP A 160 2.55 9.34 -15.60
N TRP A 161 1.41 8.79 -15.22
CA TRP A 161 1.25 7.99 -14.00
C TRP A 161 0.22 6.89 -14.24
N THR A 162 0.25 5.87 -13.40
CA THR A 162 -0.78 4.82 -13.33
C THR A 162 -1.41 4.80 -11.94
N TYR A 163 -2.59 4.21 -11.85
CA TYR A 163 -3.31 4.11 -10.59
C TYR A 163 -3.84 2.68 -10.40
N ASP A 164 -3.59 2.12 -9.24
CA ASP A 164 -4.15 0.84 -8.80
C ASP A 164 -5.33 1.12 -7.87
N GLY A 165 -6.56 0.89 -8.35
CA GLY A 165 -7.77 1.14 -7.60
C GLY A 165 -8.03 0.10 -6.50
N HIS A 166 -7.42 -1.08 -6.56
CA HIS A 166 -7.52 -2.08 -5.50
C HIS A 166 -6.64 -1.73 -4.31
N GLU A 167 -5.44 -1.20 -4.59
CA GLU A 167 -4.48 -0.78 -3.55
C GLU A 167 -4.62 0.72 -3.20
N LEU A 168 -5.47 1.46 -3.92
CA LEU A 168 -5.60 2.92 -3.84
C LEU A 168 -4.22 3.58 -3.92
N CYS A 169 -3.45 3.23 -4.93
CA CYS A 169 -2.05 3.56 -5.05
C CYS A 169 -1.74 4.24 -6.39
N THR A 170 -1.15 5.42 -6.34
CA THR A 170 -0.56 6.08 -7.51
C THR A 170 0.85 5.55 -7.74
N GLU A 171 1.19 5.21 -8.98
CA GLU A 171 2.53 4.82 -9.39
C GLU A 171 3.08 5.78 -10.45
N ILE A 172 4.32 6.24 -10.25
CA ILE A 172 5.00 7.19 -11.13
C ILE A 172 6.39 6.64 -11.46
N SER A 173 6.71 6.47 -12.75
CA SER A 173 8.05 6.11 -13.19
C SER A 173 8.84 7.36 -13.54
N THR A 174 10.05 7.50 -13.00
CA THR A 174 10.87 8.68 -13.27
C THR A 174 11.57 8.63 -14.63
N GLY A 175 11.72 7.45 -15.22
CA GLY A 175 12.69 7.26 -16.29
C GLY A 175 14.13 7.20 -15.75
N SER A 176 15.11 7.25 -16.64
CA SER A 176 16.55 7.13 -16.33
C SER A 176 17.19 8.50 -16.20
N TYR A 177 17.88 8.77 -15.09
CA TYR A 177 18.64 9.99 -14.80
C TYR A 177 20.09 9.66 -14.48
N ALA A 178 21.01 10.55 -14.80
CA ALA A 178 22.39 10.42 -14.32
C ALA A 178 22.44 10.51 -12.77
N VAL A 179 23.39 9.81 -12.16
CA VAL A 179 23.48 9.74 -10.68
C VAL A 179 23.81 11.07 -10.01
N ASP A 180 24.42 12.01 -10.75
CA ASP A 180 24.74 13.37 -10.32
C ASP A 180 23.61 14.38 -10.55
N GLU A 181 22.49 13.93 -11.12
CA GLU A 181 21.30 14.77 -11.30
C GLU A 181 20.33 14.63 -10.12
N GLU A 182 19.71 15.76 -9.76
CA GLU A 182 18.59 15.78 -8.81
C GLU A 182 17.28 15.51 -9.53
N ILE A 183 16.38 14.74 -8.89
CA ILE A 183 15.04 14.46 -9.42
C ILE A 183 14.02 15.08 -8.47
N ILE A 184 13.20 16.01 -9.00
CA ILE A 184 12.13 16.67 -8.27
C ILE A 184 10.81 16.26 -8.87
N ILE A 185 9.99 15.57 -8.10
CA ILE A 185 8.66 15.11 -8.48
C ILE A 185 7.63 15.96 -7.75
N GLN A 186 6.76 16.63 -8.51
CA GLN A 186 5.69 17.47 -7.99
C GLN A 186 4.35 16.86 -8.40
N ILE A 187 3.48 16.63 -7.43
CA ILE A 187 2.21 15.96 -7.62
C ILE A 187 1.12 16.86 -7.05
N ARG A 188 0.10 17.11 -7.86
CA ARG A 188 -1.12 17.79 -7.43
C ARG A 188 -2.27 16.80 -7.38
N GLN A 189 -2.96 16.77 -6.26
CA GLN A 189 -4.14 15.93 -6.02
C GLN A 189 -5.35 16.83 -5.70
N SER A 190 -6.55 16.33 -5.91
CA SER A 190 -7.77 16.94 -5.37
C SER A 190 -7.77 16.87 -3.84
N ASP A 191 -8.66 17.63 -3.20
CA ASP A 191 -8.83 17.57 -1.75
C ASP A 191 -9.57 16.29 -1.34
N TYR A 192 -9.07 15.58 -0.35
CA TYR A 192 -9.72 14.38 0.20
C TYR A 192 -9.35 14.19 1.67
N ASP A 193 -10.21 13.51 2.42
CA ASP A 193 -9.88 13.06 3.76
C ASP A 193 -9.24 11.66 3.68
N LEU A 194 -7.98 11.57 4.13
CA LEU A 194 -7.25 10.30 4.17
C LEU A 194 -8.00 9.18 4.90
N LYS A 195 -8.89 9.52 5.83
CA LYS A 195 -9.75 8.55 6.53
C LYS A 195 -10.70 7.81 5.60
N GLN A 196 -11.12 8.42 4.50
CA GLN A 196 -12.00 7.77 3.52
C GLN A 196 -11.31 6.59 2.82
N LEU A 197 -9.96 6.59 2.79
CA LEU A 197 -9.16 5.53 2.18
C LEU A 197 -8.71 4.48 3.19
N SER A 198 -8.81 4.79 4.49
CA SER A 198 -8.37 3.89 5.57
C SER A 198 -9.12 2.56 5.53
N GLY A 199 -8.38 1.45 5.51
CA GLY A 199 -8.93 0.09 5.51
C GLY A 199 -9.47 -0.40 4.16
N LYS A 200 -9.68 0.49 3.18
CA LYS A 200 -10.30 0.13 1.89
C LYS A 200 -9.53 -0.92 1.08
N PRO A 201 -8.20 -0.84 0.94
CA PRO A 201 -7.45 -1.92 0.28
C PRO A 201 -7.66 -3.29 0.93
N GLY A 202 -7.69 -3.33 2.27
CA GLY A 202 -8.01 -4.55 3.02
C GLY A 202 -9.42 -5.06 2.74
N GLN A 203 -10.43 -4.19 2.81
CA GLN A 203 -11.83 -4.53 2.51
C GLN A 203 -11.98 -5.08 1.07
N PHE A 204 -11.35 -4.47 0.07
CA PHE A 204 -11.36 -4.94 -1.32
C PHE A 204 -10.71 -6.32 -1.46
N LYS A 205 -9.57 -6.53 -0.82
CA LYS A 205 -8.84 -7.81 -0.81
C LYS A 205 -9.68 -8.93 -0.18
N GLU A 206 -10.25 -8.68 1.01
CA GLU A 206 -11.06 -9.68 1.70
C GLU A 206 -12.36 -9.98 0.97
N MET A 207 -13.01 -8.98 0.39
CA MET A 207 -14.18 -9.18 -0.47
C MET A 207 -13.85 -10.04 -1.70
N THR A 208 -12.70 -9.81 -2.32
CA THR A 208 -12.23 -10.62 -3.45
C THR A 208 -11.98 -12.08 -3.04
N LYS A 209 -11.37 -12.32 -1.87
CA LYS A 209 -11.19 -13.67 -1.32
C LYS A 209 -12.53 -14.36 -1.09
N PHE A 210 -13.49 -13.63 -0.52
CA PHE A 210 -14.83 -14.15 -0.25
C PHE A 210 -15.58 -14.55 -1.53
N ILE A 211 -15.57 -13.70 -2.56
CA ILE A 211 -16.19 -14.04 -3.86
C ILE A 211 -15.54 -15.27 -4.50
N LYS A 212 -14.21 -15.38 -4.44
CA LYS A 212 -13.49 -16.58 -4.92
C LYS A 212 -13.91 -17.84 -4.15
N PHE A 213 -14.10 -17.72 -2.84
CA PHE A 213 -14.62 -18.83 -2.02
C PHE A 213 -16.02 -19.25 -2.46
N LEU A 214 -16.97 -18.34 -2.61
CA LEU A 214 -18.32 -18.59 -3.09
C LEU A 214 -18.31 -19.31 -4.45
N THR A 215 -17.47 -18.85 -5.37
CA THR A 215 -17.36 -19.44 -6.71
C THR A 215 -16.85 -20.87 -6.69
N ARG A 216 -15.88 -21.19 -5.80
CA ARG A 216 -15.31 -22.55 -5.69
C ARG A 216 -16.26 -23.56 -5.08
N HIS A 217 -17.19 -23.14 -4.23
CA HIS A 217 -18.08 -24.05 -3.48
C HIS A 217 -19.46 -24.22 -4.11
N ASN A 218 -19.64 -23.86 -5.41
CA ASN A 218 -20.90 -23.98 -6.16
C ASN A 218 -22.12 -23.44 -5.39
N TRP A 219 -21.95 -22.32 -4.72
CA TRP A 219 -22.99 -21.74 -3.92
C TRP A 219 -24.18 -21.33 -4.76
N ASP A 220 -25.36 -21.40 -4.15
CA ASP A 220 -26.58 -20.90 -4.76
C ASP A 220 -26.42 -19.39 -5.04
N LYS A 221 -25.95 -19.12 -6.28
CA LYS A 221 -25.65 -17.77 -6.75
C LYS A 221 -26.85 -16.85 -6.62
N SER A 222 -28.08 -17.41 -6.62
CA SER A 222 -29.31 -16.61 -6.55
C SER A 222 -29.53 -15.98 -5.18
N LYS A 223 -28.99 -16.57 -4.11
CA LYS A 223 -29.20 -16.10 -2.74
C LYS A 223 -28.11 -15.12 -2.27
N TYR A 224 -26.85 -15.33 -2.68
CA TYR A 224 -25.69 -14.61 -2.13
C TYR A 224 -24.81 -13.93 -3.17
N SER A 225 -25.09 -14.06 -4.46
CA SER A 225 -24.46 -13.30 -5.53
C SER A 225 -25.47 -12.35 -6.13
N ASN A 226 -25.99 -11.46 -5.29
CA ASN A 226 -26.87 -10.39 -5.75
C ASN A 226 -26.05 -9.24 -6.34
N ASP A 227 -26.75 -8.31 -7.00
CA ASP A 227 -26.14 -7.16 -7.64
C ASP A 227 -25.34 -6.28 -6.65
N LEU A 228 -25.74 -6.23 -5.37
CA LEU A 228 -25.06 -5.48 -4.32
C LEU A 228 -23.65 -6.03 -4.06
N MET A 229 -23.52 -7.34 -3.82
CA MET A 229 -22.20 -7.96 -3.60
C MET A 229 -21.27 -7.80 -4.79
N VAL A 230 -21.82 -7.93 -6.01
CA VAL A 230 -21.04 -7.77 -7.24
C VAL A 230 -20.55 -6.32 -7.35
N ARG A 231 -21.40 -5.34 -7.10
CA ARG A 231 -21.01 -3.92 -7.12
C ARG A 231 -19.90 -3.62 -6.12
N VAL A 232 -20.08 -4.04 -4.86
CA VAL A 232 -19.09 -3.81 -3.80
C VAL A 232 -17.77 -4.50 -4.12
N ALA A 233 -17.79 -5.75 -4.58
CA ALA A 233 -16.58 -6.49 -4.95
C ALA A 233 -15.82 -5.90 -6.14
N GLN A 234 -16.50 -5.18 -7.02
CA GLN A 234 -15.91 -4.58 -8.22
C GLN A 234 -15.48 -3.12 -8.03
N THR A 235 -15.60 -2.55 -6.83
CA THR A 235 -15.27 -1.14 -6.59
C THR A 235 -13.84 -0.81 -6.99
N GLY A 236 -12.84 -1.58 -6.53
CA GLY A 236 -11.45 -1.37 -6.93
C GLY A 236 -11.24 -1.41 -8.45
N HIS A 237 -11.89 -2.36 -9.14
CA HIS A 237 -11.83 -2.46 -10.59
C HIS A 237 -12.47 -1.25 -11.29
N ARG A 238 -13.60 -0.72 -10.79
CA ARG A 238 -14.20 0.50 -11.37
C ARG A 238 -13.30 1.71 -11.18
N ILE A 239 -12.62 1.81 -10.05
CA ILE A 239 -11.62 2.85 -9.80
C ILE A 239 -10.42 2.70 -10.75
N ASP A 240 -9.95 1.47 -11.06
CA ASP A 240 -8.93 1.24 -12.09
C ASP A 240 -9.35 1.75 -13.48
N MET A 241 -10.61 1.51 -13.82
CA MET A 241 -11.15 1.90 -15.13
C MET A 241 -11.34 3.41 -15.28
N ASP A 242 -11.71 4.10 -14.19
CA ASP A 242 -11.83 5.57 -14.14
C ASP A 242 -11.36 6.10 -12.78
N PRO A 243 -10.04 6.31 -12.60
CA PRO A 243 -9.49 6.79 -11.34
C PRO A 243 -10.01 8.18 -10.91
N SER A 244 -10.55 8.97 -11.85
CA SER A 244 -11.13 10.29 -11.53
C SER A 244 -12.40 10.19 -10.68
N GLN A 245 -13.10 9.06 -10.75
CA GLN A 245 -14.30 8.76 -9.96
C GLN A 245 -14.00 8.11 -8.60
N GLY A 246 -12.73 7.95 -8.25
CA GLY A 246 -12.30 7.19 -7.07
C GLY A 246 -13.04 7.57 -5.78
N LEU A 247 -13.16 8.87 -5.46
CA LEU A 247 -13.88 9.32 -4.25
C LEU A 247 -15.38 9.03 -4.29
N ALA A 248 -16.02 9.14 -5.45
CA ALA A 248 -17.44 8.81 -5.61
C ALA A 248 -17.67 7.30 -5.44
N GLU A 249 -16.80 6.47 -6.03
CA GLU A 249 -16.85 5.01 -5.87
C GLU A 249 -16.62 4.57 -4.43
N LEU A 250 -15.69 5.20 -3.70
CA LEU A 250 -15.47 4.94 -2.28
C LEU A 250 -16.68 5.34 -1.43
N THR A 251 -17.31 6.45 -1.74
CA THR A 251 -18.54 6.88 -1.04
C THR A 251 -19.69 5.88 -1.27
N ASN A 252 -19.85 5.40 -2.51
CA ASN A 252 -20.84 4.37 -2.81
C ASN A 252 -20.53 3.06 -2.07
N PHE A 253 -19.26 2.67 -2.06
CA PHE A 253 -18.80 1.50 -1.31
C PHE A 253 -19.16 1.60 0.17
N ASP A 254 -18.88 2.73 0.83
CA ASP A 254 -19.19 2.93 2.25
C ASP A 254 -20.68 2.83 2.55
N ASN A 255 -21.51 3.38 1.68
CA ASN A 255 -22.98 3.31 1.81
C ASN A 255 -23.50 1.87 1.68
N GLU A 256 -22.89 1.05 0.84
CA GLU A 256 -23.31 -0.33 0.57
C GLU A 256 -22.62 -1.38 1.48
N TRP A 257 -21.52 -1.00 2.13
CA TRP A 257 -20.70 -1.94 2.92
C TRP A 257 -21.43 -2.54 4.11
N LEU A 258 -22.19 -1.73 4.84
CA LEU A 258 -22.96 -2.18 5.99
C LEU A 258 -24.05 -3.19 5.59
N ASP A 259 -24.71 -2.97 4.46
CA ASP A 259 -25.72 -3.88 3.93
C ASP A 259 -25.10 -5.23 3.55
N VAL A 260 -23.88 -5.21 2.99
CA VAL A 260 -23.12 -6.45 2.71
C VAL A 260 -22.78 -7.19 3.99
N LEU A 261 -22.29 -6.51 5.02
CA LEU A 261 -21.97 -7.13 6.32
C LEU A 261 -23.22 -7.73 6.98
N GLU A 262 -24.36 -7.05 6.93
CA GLU A 262 -25.62 -7.56 7.46
C GLU A 262 -26.08 -8.82 6.73
N MET A 263 -26.07 -8.79 5.40
CA MET A 263 -26.40 -9.96 4.57
C MET A 263 -25.49 -11.15 4.86
N LEU A 264 -24.16 -10.92 5.04
CA LEU A 264 -23.21 -11.97 5.39
C LEU A 264 -23.41 -12.49 6.81
N ASN A 265 -23.84 -11.65 7.73
CA ASN A 265 -24.16 -12.06 9.09
C ASN A 265 -25.39 -12.98 9.11
N GLU A 266 -26.43 -12.69 8.35
CA GLU A 266 -27.59 -13.57 8.16
C GLU A 266 -27.17 -14.91 7.52
N ALA A 267 -26.37 -14.86 6.47
CA ALA A 267 -25.85 -16.04 5.81
C ALA A 267 -25.02 -16.93 6.74
N SER A 268 -24.22 -16.33 7.62
CA SER A 268 -23.39 -17.05 8.60
C SER A 268 -24.20 -17.74 9.69
N ALA A 269 -25.41 -17.25 9.98
CA ALA A 269 -26.33 -17.91 10.89
C ALA A 269 -26.93 -19.21 10.30
N GLU A 270 -27.05 -19.26 8.96
CA GLU A 270 -27.54 -20.45 8.24
C GLU A 270 -26.41 -21.46 7.98
N ASN A 271 -25.16 -21.02 7.88
CA ASN A 271 -24.03 -21.89 7.57
C ASN A 271 -22.71 -21.39 8.17
N ASP A 272 -22.12 -22.18 9.05
CA ASP A 272 -20.88 -21.88 9.77
C ASP A 272 -19.66 -21.64 8.85
N LEU A 273 -19.69 -22.08 7.61
CA LEU A 273 -18.61 -21.85 6.64
C LEU A 273 -18.39 -20.38 6.30
N TYR A 274 -19.38 -19.49 6.55
CA TYR A 274 -19.22 -18.03 6.33
C TYR A 274 -18.57 -17.28 7.48
N LYS A 275 -18.65 -17.82 8.69
CA LYS A 275 -18.15 -17.14 9.90
C LYS A 275 -16.72 -16.64 9.76
N PRO A 276 -15.74 -17.44 9.25
CA PRO A 276 -14.37 -16.96 9.10
C PRO A 276 -14.24 -15.75 8.17
N TYR A 277 -15.03 -15.73 7.08
CA TYR A 277 -14.99 -14.61 6.12
C TYR A 277 -15.66 -13.36 6.67
N LEU A 278 -16.78 -13.52 7.39
CA LEU A 278 -17.42 -12.39 8.07
C LEU A 278 -16.48 -11.75 9.10
N GLU A 279 -15.73 -12.55 9.85
CA GLU A 279 -14.74 -12.04 10.80
C GLU A 279 -13.60 -11.30 10.09
N LEU A 280 -13.10 -11.84 8.97
CA LEU A 280 -12.09 -11.15 8.14
C LEU A 280 -12.58 -9.78 7.64
N LEU A 281 -13.81 -9.73 7.12
CA LEU A 281 -14.41 -8.50 6.62
C LEU A 281 -14.64 -7.46 7.71
N LYS A 282 -15.03 -7.87 8.92
CA LYS A 282 -15.20 -6.98 10.08
C LYS A 282 -13.87 -6.43 10.62
N THR A 283 -12.77 -7.16 10.44
CA THR A 283 -11.44 -6.73 10.94
C THR A 283 -10.66 -5.89 9.94
N ALA A 284 -11.13 -5.79 8.69
CA ALA A 284 -10.56 -4.92 7.67
C ALA A 284 -10.91 -3.43 7.86
N ASP A 285 -11.72 -3.10 8.88
CA ASP A 285 -12.10 -1.72 9.25
C ASP A 285 -11.01 -1.03 10.09
#